data_50e07caf5c531b6128520114bc4ff63c
#
_entry.id   50e07caf5c531b6128520114bc4ff63c
#
_cell.length_a   1.000
_cell.length_b   1.000
_cell.length_c   1.000
_cell.angle_alpha   90.00
_cell.angle_beta   90.00
_cell.angle_gamma   90.00
#
_symmetry.space_group_name_H-M   'P 1'
#
loop_
_entity.id
_entity.type
_entity.pdbx_description
1 polymer ?
#
loop_
_entity_poly.entity_id
_entity_poly.type
_entity_poly.pdbx_seq_one_letter_code
_entity_poly.pdbx_strand_id
1 'polypeptide(L)'
;MGFFGRVTRTFVLRDGVTGRHVGALFFVAFFSVPIAGFVGVVQPFTLTEILRIPFDQQGSLTGNLLVMHELVNLSLIGLYGAASDKLGRRPLLAAAFLIVALGFCLFPLVSGQVALVMFRLIVACGVAGITSMLTAVANDYPAEVSRARLIAAVF
;
A
#
# COMPACT_ATOMS: atom_id res chain seq x y z
N MET A 1 8.18 8.24 -31.05
CA MET A 1 7.71 9.01 -29.88
C MET A 1 7.46 8.01 -28.76
N GLY A 2 8.27 8.01 -27.69
CA GLY A 2 8.20 7.00 -26.63
C GLY A 2 6.97 7.17 -25.74
N PHE A 3 6.65 6.14 -24.96
CA PHE A 3 5.57 6.08 -23.98
C PHE A 3 5.48 7.36 -23.10
N PHE A 4 6.62 7.86 -22.63
CA PHE A 4 6.72 9.06 -21.79
C PHE A 4 6.27 10.36 -22.50
N GLY A 5 6.46 10.48 -23.81
CA GLY A 5 5.99 11.65 -24.59
C GLY A 5 4.47 11.65 -24.78
N ARG A 6 3.83 10.50 -24.76
CA ARG A 6 2.36 10.36 -24.79
C ARG A 6 1.74 10.75 -23.45
N VAL A 7 2.35 10.32 -22.35
CA VAL A 7 1.89 10.62 -20.97
C VAL A 7 1.87 12.14 -20.73
N THR A 8 2.90 12.87 -21.15
CA THR A 8 2.95 14.34 -20.99
C THR A 8 1.95 15.10 -21.87
N ARG A 9 1.42 14.49 -22.93
CA ARG A 9 0.33 15.07 -23.74
C ARG A 9 -1.05 14.82 -23.15
N THR A 10 -1.20 13.72 -22.37
CA THR A 10 -2.49 13.34 -21.80
C THR A 10 -2.76 14.04 -20.47
N PHE A 11 -1.70 14.34 -19.72
CA PHE A 11 -1.80 14.97 -18.40
C PHE A 11 -1.02 16.29 -18.39
N VAL A 12 -1.67 17.36 -17.94
CA VAL A 12 -1.00 18.62 -17.62
C VAL A 12 -0.30 18.43 -16.28
N LEU A 13 1.03 18.45 -16.29
CA LEU A 13 1.86 18.22 -15.12
C LEU A 13 2.30 19.54 -14.49
N ARG A 14 2.57 19.50 -13.20
CA ARG A 14 3.11 20.65 -12.46
C ARG A 14 4.55 20.92 -12.89
N ASP A 15 5.02 22.15 -12.76
CA ASP A 15 6.40 22.54 -13.08
C ASP A 15 7.41 21.66 -12.33
N GLY A 16 8.40 21.15 -13.06
CA GLY A 16 9.42 20.24 -12.54
C GLY A 16 9.04 18.75 -12.57
N VAL A 17 7.77 18.39 -12.85
CA VAL A 17 7.34 16.99 -13.00
C VAL A 17 7.46 16.56 -14.46
N THR A 18 8.17 15.47 -14.69
CA THR A 18 8.39 14.91 -16.03
C THR A 18 7.56 13.64 -16.24
N GLY A 19 7.38 13.22 -17.49
CA GLY A 19 6.72 11.95 -17.82
C GLY A 19 7.39 10.72 -17.17
N ARG A 20 8.69 10.81 -16.83
CA ARG A 20 9.38 9.74 -16.08
C ARG A 20 8.86 9.60 -14.64
N HIS A 21 8.56 10.72 -13.97
CA HIS A 21 7.99 10.70 -12.62
C HIS A 21 6.59 10.06 -12.63
N VAL A 22 5.78 10.37 -13.62
CA VAL A 22 4.45 9.77 -13.78
C VAL A 22 4.56 8.29 -14.14
N GLY A 23 5.50 7.91 -15.01
CA GLY A 23 5.78 6.50 -15.31
C GLY A 23 6.22 5.71 -14.08
N ALA A 24 7.08 6.29 -13.23
CA ALA A 24 7.46 5.67 -11.96
C ALA A 24 6.27 5.54 -10.99
N LEU A 25 5.39 6.55 -10.93
CA LEU A 25 4.17 6.49 -10.13
C LEU A 25 3.27 5.33 -10.58
N PHE A 26 3.01 5.19 -11.88
CA PHE A 26 2.22 4.08 -12.40
C PHE A 26 2.87 2.72 -12.12
N PHE A 27 4.18 2.61 -12.26
CA PHE A 27 4.92 1.40 -11.94
C PHE A 27 4.73 1.01 -10.47
N VAL A 28 4.95 1.95 -9.56
CA VAL A 28 4.79 1.73 -8.12
C VAL A 28 3.33 1.39 -7.78
N ALA A 29 2.36 2.10 -8.32
CA ALA A 29 0.94 1.84 -8.09
C ALA A 29 0.54 0.43 -8.57
N PHE A 30 0.98 0.03 -9.77
CA PHE A 30 0.71 -1.29 -10.32
C PHE A 30 1.21 -2.44 -9.43
N PHE A 31 2.38 -2.30 -8.81
CA PHE A 31 2.90 -3.32 -7.90
C PHE A 31 2.33 -3.21 -6.49
N SER A 32 1.91 -2.02 -6.05
CA SER A 32 1.37 -1.80 -4.71
C SER A 32 0.03 -2.52 -4.49
N VAL A 33 -0.85 -2.51 -5.49
CA VAL A 33 -2.18 -3.13 -5.39
C VAL A 33 -2.10 -4.64 -5.16
N PRO A 34 -1.36 -5.43 -5.97
CA PRO A 34 -1.18 -6.86 -5.70
C PRO A 34 -0.49 -7.14 -4.36
N ILE A 35 0.52 -6.35 -3.98
CA ILE A 35 1.22 -6.51 -2.70
C ILE A 35 0.26 -6.32 -1.53
N ALA A 36 -0.56 -5.28 -1.55
CA ALA A 36 -1.58 -5.07 -0.51
C ALA A 36 -2.63 -6.19 -0.50
N GLY A 37 -3.06 -6.66 -1.68
CA GLY A 37 -4.04 -7.74 -1.83
C GLY A 37 -3.50 -9.15 -1.48
N PHE A 38 -2.18 -9.34 -1.52
CA PHE A 38 -1.53 -10.64 -1.27
C PHE A 38 -1.84 -11.21 0.12
N VAL A 39 -2.07 -10.36 1.09
CA VAL A 39 -2.53 -10.76 2.42
C VAL A 39 -3.84 -11.55 2.36
N GLY A 40 -4.76 -11.15 1.48
CA GLY A 40 -6.04 -11.87 1.28
C GLY A 40 -5.86 -13.30 0.77
N VAL A 41 -4.75 -13.60 0.10
CA VAL A 41 -4.41 -14.93 -0.39
C VAL A 41 -3.65 -15.75 0.66
N VAL A 42 -2.68 -15.13 1.32
CA VAL A 42 -1.81 -15.81 2.30
C VAL A 42 -2.56 -16.12 3.60
N GLN A 43 -3.46 -15.25 4.03
CA GLN A 43 -4.16 -15.41 5.30
C GLN A 43 -5.04 -16.67 5.36
N PRO A 44 -5.94 -16.98 4.40
CA PRO A 44 -6.71 -18.22 4.42
C PRO A 44 -5.82 -19.47 4.44
N PHE A 45 -4.74 -19.49 3.65
CA PHE A 45 -3.76 -20.56 3.67
C PHE A 45 -3.15 -20.74 5.07
N THR A 46 -2.74 -19.65 5.71
CA THR A 46 -2.16 -19.68 7.06
C THR A 46 -3.15 -20.20 8.09
N LEU A 47 -4.42 -19.80 8.01
CA LEU A 47 -5.47 -20.26 8.92
C LEU A 47 -5.75 -21.77 8.78
N THR A 48 -5.78 -22.26 7.54
CA THR A 48 -6.14 -23.66 7.24
C THR A 48 -4.97 -24.60 7.42
N GLU A 49 -3.82 -24.31 6.79
CA GLU A 49 -2.71 -25.26 6.68
C GLU A 49 -1.72 -25.14 7.85
N ILE A 50 -1.46 -23.91 8.32
CA ILE A 50 -0.45 -23.70 9.37
C ILE A 50 -1.10 -23.79 10.75
N LEU A 51 -2.17 -23.02 11.00
CA LEU A 51 -2.82 -22.93 12.30
C LEU A 51 -3.92 -23.99 12.50
N ARG A 52 -4.36 -24.66 11.43
CA ARG A 52 -5.42 -25.69 11.43
C ARG A 52 -6.69 -25.26 12.15
N ILE A 53 -7.09 -23.99 11.96
CA ILE A 53 -8.28 -23.44 12.61
C ILE A 53 -9.52 -24.00 11.90
N PRO A 54 -10.54 -24.49 12.65
CA PRO A 54 -11.80 -24.98 12.08
C PRO A 54 -12.46 -23.92 11.19
N PHE A 55 -13.06 -24.36 10.08
CA PHE A 55 -13.61 -23.47 9.04
C PHE A 55 -14.69 -22.53 9.57
N ASP A 56 -15.49 -22.99 10.53
CA ASP A 56 -16.54 -22.22 11.20
C ASP A 56 -16.01 -21.01 11.99
N GLN A 57 -14.76 -21.05 12.46
CA GLN A 57 -14.10 -19.98 13.22
C GLN A 57 -13.31 -19.03 12.33
N GLN A 58 -12.92 -19.44 11.12
CA GLN A 58 -12.08 -18.65 10.22
C GLN A 58 -12.74 -17.33 9.79
N GLY A 59 -14.07 -17.33 9.58
CA GLY A 59 -14.81 -16.15 9.17
C GLY A 59 -14.75 -15.01 10.19
N SER A 60 -15.01 -15.32 11.45
CA SER A 60 -14.97 -14.35 12.55
C SER A 60 -13.55 -13.83 12.80
N LEU A 61 -12.55 -14.72 12.75
CA LEU A 61 -11.15 -14.33 12.91
C LEU A 61 -10.67 -13.44 11.77
N THR A 62 -11.01 -13.78 10.54
CA THR A 62 -10.68 -12.97 9.35
C THR A 62 -11.32 -11.58 9.44
N GLY A 63 -12.59 -11.51 9.85
CA GLY A 63 -13.29 -10.23 10.04
C GLY A 63 -12.61 -9.36 11.10
N ASN A 64 -12.25 -9.93 12.24
CA ASN A 64 -11.54 -9.20 13.30
C ASN A 64 -10.17 -8.70 12.82
N LEU A 65 -9.40 -9.53 12.12
CA LEU A 65 -8.10 -9.14 11.55
C LEU A 65 -8.24 -8.01 10.51
N LEU A 66 -9.31 -8.02 9.71
CA LEU A 66 -9.60 -6.94 8.77
C LEU A 66 -9.93 -5.64 9.48
N VAL A 67 -10.79 -5.66 10.49
CA VAL A 67 -11.12 -4.48 11.29
C VAL A 67 -9.87 -3.90 11.96
N MET A 68 -9.03 -4.74 12.55
CA MET A 68 -7.75 -4.29 13.16
C MET A 68 -6.82 -3.66 12.11
N HIS A 69 -6.73 -4.26 10.92
CA HIS A 69 -5.95 -3.72 9.81
C HIS A 69 -6.42 -2.31 9.42
N GLU A 70 -7.73 -2.13 9.23
CA GLU A 70 -8.29 -0.84 8.84
C GLU A 70 -8.17 0.22 9.94
N LEU A 71 -8.29 -0.15 11.21
CA LEU A 71 -8.06 0.77 12.32
C LEU A 71 -6.62 1.28 12.36
N VAL A 72 -5.64 0.39 12.14
CA VAL A 72 -4.23 0.78 12.02
C VAL A 72 -4.02 1.68 10.81
N ASN A 73 -4.59 1.32 9.66
CA ASN A 73 -4.50 2.09 8.43
C ASN A 73 -5.02 3.53 8.64
N LEU A 74 -6.23 3.68 9.17
CA LEU A 74 -6.84 4.99 9.47
C LEU A 74 -6.00 5.82 10.45
N SER A 75 -5.47 5.18 11.49
CA SER A 75 -4.67 5.85 12.52
C SER A 75 -3.33 6.37 11.97
N LEU A 76 -2.74 5.65 11.02
CA LEU A 76 -1.40 5.95 10.50
C LEU A 76 -1.40 6.86 9.27
N ILE A 77 -2.49 6.97 8.52
CA ILE A 77 -2.55 7.82 7.30
C ILE A 77 -2.12 9.27 7.61
N GLY A 78 -2.67 9.87 8.67
CA GLY A 78 -2.32 11.23 9.08
C GLY A 78 -0.86 11.37 9.53
N LEU A 79 -0.34 10.38 10.25
CA LEU A 79 1.05 10.36 10.70
C LEU A 79 2.03 10.23 9.54
N TYR A 80 1.73 9.38 8.56
CA TYR A 80 2.51 9.26 7.34
C TYR A 80 2.47 10.55 6.51
N GLY A 81 1.32 11.22 6.43
CA GLY A 81 1.19 12.53 5.80
C GLY A 81 2.14 13.54 6.44
N ALA A 82 2.05 13.75 7.75
CA ALA A 82 2.89 14.67 8.49
C ALA A 82 4.39 14.30 8.43
N ALA A 83 4.73 13.02 8.47
CA ALA A 83 6.10 12.55 8.32
C ALA A 83 6.64 12.81 6.91
N SER A 84 5.80 12.69 5.88
CA SER A 84 6.20 12.91 4.49
C SER A 84 6.59 14.35 4.19
N ASP A 85 5.99 15.31 4.90
CA ASP A 85 6.30 16.72 4.74
C ASP A 85 7.70 17.07 5.31
N LYS A 86 8.19 16.30 6.28
CA LYS A 86 9.50 16.49 6.92
C LYS A 86 10.61 15.65 6.26
N LEU A 87 10.34 14.39 6.01
CA LEU A 87 11.34 13.41 5.53
C LEU A 87 11.35 13.29 4.00
N GLY A 88 10.29 13.76 3.35
CA GLY A 88 10.08 13.57 1.92
C GLY A 88 9.37 12.25 1.60
N ARG A 89 8.70 12.23 0.44
CA ARG A 89 7.80 11.14 0.05
C ARG A 89 8.53 9.87 -0.36
N ARG A 90 9.70 9.99 -1.01
CA ARG A 90 10.46 8.84 -1.53
C ARG A 90 11.03 7.94 -0.44
N PRO A 91 11.77 8.45 0.56
CA PRO A 91 12.32 7.59 1.62
C PRO A 91 11.20 6.96 2.46
N LEU A 92 10.10 7.66 2.67
CA LEU A 92 8.98 7.14 3.43
C LEU A 92 8.24 6.01 2.70
N LEU A 93 8.09 6.15 1.37
CA LEU A 93 7.55 5.09 0.53
C LEU A 93 8.44 3.85 0.53
N ALA A 94 9.77 4.04 0.43
CA ALA A 94 10.73 2.94 0.51
C ALA A 94 10.66 2.22 1.88
N ALA A 95 10.59 2.98 2.97
CA ALA A 95 10.42 2.44 4.31
C ALA A 95 9.11 1.64 4.45
N ALA A 96 8.01 2.15 3.88
CA ALA A 96 6.73 1.46 3.89
C ALA A 96 6.79 0.10 3.16
N PHE A 97 7.46 0.03 2.00
CA PHE A 97 7.68 -1.24 1.30
C PHE A 97 8.55 -2.20 2.11
N LEU A 98 9.60 -1.71 2.79
CA LEU A 98 10.43 -2.56 3.66
C LEU A 98 9.63 -3.12 4.84
N ILE A 99 8.73 -2.33 5.44
CA ILE A 99 7.84 -2.79 6.52
C ILE A 99 6.90 -3.89 6.01
N VAL A 100 6.30 -3.71 4.82
CA VAL A 100 5.45 -4.75 4.21
C VAL A 100 6.24 -6.01 3.92
N ALA A 101 7.43 -5.88 3.32
CA ALA A 101 8.32 -7.01 3.04
C ALA A 101 8.68 -7.77 4.32
N LEU A 102 9.04 -7.04 5.39
CA LEU A 102 9.30 -7.64 6.70
C LEU A 102 8.08 -8.42 7.22
N GLY A 103 6.89 -7.82 7.16
CA GLY A 103 5.65 -8.48 7.56
C GLY A 103 5.41 -9.78 6.80
N PHE A 104 5.58 -9.79 5.47
CA PHE A 104 5.43 -11.01 4.67
C PHE A 104 6.52 -12.04 4.94
N CYS A 105 7.76 -11.64 5.18
CA CYS A 105 8.83 -12.56 5.56
C CYS A 105 8.57 -13.26 6.92
N LEU A 106 7.82 -12.62 7.80
CA LEU A 106 7.46 -13.18 9.10
C LEU A 106 6.25 -14.13 9.03
N PHE A 107 5.40 -14.03 8.00
CA PHE A 107 4.20 -14.88 7.88
C PHE A 107 4.48 -16.39 7.96
N PRO A 108 5.52 -16.95 7.34
CA PRO A 108 5.84 -18.37 7.47
C PRO A 108 6.22 -18.81 8.91
N LEU A 109 6.57 -17.85 9.77
CA LEU A 109 6.94 -18.11 11.18
C LEU A 109 5.74 -18.05 12.13
N VAL A 110 4.52 -17.96 11.61
CA VAL A 110 3.30 -17.93 12.41
C VAL A 110 3.15 -19.26 13.15
N SER A 111 3.21 -19.21 14.49
CA SER A 111 3.06 -20.35 15.38
C SER A 111 1.76 -20.34 16.18
N GLY A 112 0.93 -19.30 16.03
CA GLY A 112 -0.33 -19.14 16.76
C GLY A 112 -1.09 -17.87 16.38
N GLN A 113 -2.30 -17.71 16.92
CA GLN A 113 -3.17 -16.58 16.59
C GLN A 113 -2.54 -15.21 16.94
N VAL A 114 -1.82 -15.14 18.08
CA VAL A 114 -1.15 -13.90 18.51
C VAL A 114 -0.06 -13.49 17.51
N ALA A 115 0.77 -14.43 17.06
CA ALA A 115 1.80 -14.17 16.06
C ALA A 115 1.18 -13.71 14.73
N LEU A 116 0.06 -14.33 14.32
CA LEU A 116 -0.68 -13.92 13.13
C LEU A 116 -1.16 -12.48 13.23
N VAL A 117 -1.76 -12.08 14.36
CA VAL A 117 -2.19 -10.70 14.61
C VAL A 117 -1.01 -9.73 14.51
N MET A 118 0.09 -10.02 15.18
CA MET A 118 1.28 -9.15 15.18
C MET A 118 1.83 -8.96 13.77
N PHE A 119 2.01 -10.03 12.99
CA PHE A 119 2.53 -9.93 11.64
C PHE A 119 1.56 -9.21 10.70
N ARG A 120 0.26 -9.43 10.88
CA ARG A 120 -0.79 -8.72 10.17
C ARG A 120 -0.75 -7.21 10.44
N LEU A 121 -0.51 -6.80 11.69
CA LEU A 121 -0.39 -5.38 12.06
C LEU A 121 0.87 -4.74 11.46
N ILE A 122 1.99 -5.46 11.39
CA ILE A 122 3.20 -4.98 10.70
C ILE A 122 2.90 -4.69 9.22
N VAL A 123 2.24 -5.64 8.53
CA VAL A 123 1.82 -5.43 7.14
C VAL A 123 0.87 -4.23 7.03
N ALA A 124 -0.10 -4.08 7.94
CA ALA A 124 -1.02 -2.95 7.94
C ALA A 124 -0.29 -1.60 8.07
N CYS A 125 0.72 -1.52 8.94
CA CYS A 125 1.55 -0.31 9.06
C CYS A 125 2.24 0.05 7.74
N GLY A 126 2.80 -0.93 7.05
CA GLY A 126 3.45 -0.70 5.76
C GLY A 126 2.46 -0.33 4.65
N VAL A 127 1.31 -1.01 4.57
CA VAL A 127 0.25 -0.70 3.60
C VAL A 127 -0.28 0.72 3.79
N ALA A 128 -0.50 1.16 5.04
CA ALA A 128 -0.89 2.54 5.35
C ALA A 128 0.11 3.56 4.81
N GLY A 129 1.41 3.28 4.91
CA GLY A 129 2.46 4.13 4.35
C GLY A 129 2.44 4.16 2.83
N ILE A 130 2.29 3.01 2.17
CA ILE A 130 2.22 2.92 0.71
C ILE A 130 1.02 3.70 0.18
N THR A 131 -0.18 3.45 0.70
CA THR A 131 -1.42 4.11 0.25
C THR A 131 -1.38 5.61 0.49
N SER A 132 -0.90 6.05 1.66
CA SER A 132 -0.73 7.47 1.97
C SER A 132 0.23 8.15 1.00
N MET A 133 1.41 7.56 0.73
CA MET A 133 2.41 8.15 -0.16
C MET A 133 1.96 8.13 -1.63
N LEU A 134 1.32 7.07 -2.10
CA LEU A 134 0.77 7.03 -3.47
C LEU A 134 -0.28 8.10 -3.68
N THR A 135 -1.22 8.23 -2.74
CA THR A 135 -2.27 9.25 -2.80
C THR A 135 -1.66 10.65 -2.79
N ALA A 136 -0.67 10.90 -1.94
CA ALA A 136 0.01 12.18 -1.87
C ALA A 136 0.72 12.53 -3.20
N VAL A 137 1.49 11.60 -3.75
CA VAL A 137 2.21 11.80 -5.02
C VAL A 137 1.24 11.95 -6.20
N ALA A 138 0.16 11.16 -6.23
CA ALA A 138 -0.88 11.26 -7.26
C ALA A 138 -1.61 12.63 -7.24
N ASN A 139 -1.68 13.29 -6.09
CA ASN A 139 -2.24 14.64 -5.95
C ASN A 139 -1.24 15.76 -6.30
N ASP A 140 0.06 15.53 -6.06
CA ASP A 140 1.08 16.57 -6.25
C ASP A 140 1.57 16.72 -7.69
N TYR A 141 1.62 15.61 -8.45
CA TYR A 141 2.21 15.58 -9.78
C TYR A 141 1.38 16.30 -10.86
N PRO A 142 0.04 16.19 -10.90
CA PRO A 142 -0.76 16.88 -11.88
C PRO A 142 -1.02 18.35 -11.53
N ALA A 143 -1.17 19.19 -12.56
CA ALA A 143 -1.84 20.45 -12.42
C ALA A 143 -3.33 20.22 -12.09
N GLU A 144 -4.00 21.20 -11.48
CA GLU A 144 -5.40 21.07 -11.02
C GLU A 144 -6.36 20.54 -12.09
N VAL A 145 -6.19 20.99 -13.33
CA VAL A 145 -7.02 20.58 -14.47
C VAL A 145 -6.93 19.08 -14.79
N SER A 146 -5.80 18.43 -14.48
CA SER A 146 -5.57 17.03 -14.80
C SER A 146 -5.60 16.11 -13.59
N ARG A 147 -5.79 16.64 -12.37
CA ARG A 147 -5.71 15.89 -11.10
C ARG A 147 -6.66 14.70 -11.04
N ALA A 148 -7.94 14.95 -11.32
CA ALA A 148 -8.95 13.89 -11.29
C ALA A 148 -8.65 12.76 -12.30
N ARG A 149 -8.15 13.11 -13.50
CA ARG A 149 -7.81 12.11 -14.52
C ARG A 149 -6.59 11.27 -14.13
N LEU A 150 -5.57 11.88 -13.53
CA LEU A 150 -4.37 11.14 -13.10
C LEU A 150 -4.71 10.21 -11.93
N ILE A 151 -5.46 10.69 -10.94
CA ILE A 151 -5.91 9.88 -9.80
C ILE A 151 -6.74 8.68 -10.30
N ALA A 152 -7.73 8.89 -11.17
CA ALA A 152 -8.53 7.82 -11.75
C ALA A 152 -7.72 6.82 -12.61
N ALA A 153 -6.56 7.20 -13.10
CA ALA A 153 -5.68 6.31 -13.85
C ALA A 153 -4.69 5.54 -12.94
N VAL A 154 -4.45 6.01 -11.73
CA VAL A 154 -3.56 5.38 -10.73
C VAL A 154 -4.32 4.36 -9.88
N PHE A 155 -5.58 4.61 -9.55
CA PHE A 155 -6.47 3.77 -8.72
C PHE A 155 -7.63 3.18 -9.52
#